data_6ec3b66484dc5ca87410f7ecd488aea3
#
_entry.id   6ec3b66484dc5ca87410f7ecd488aea3
#
_cell.length_a   1.000
_cell.length_b   1.000
_cell.length_c   1.000
_cell.angle_alpha   90.00
_cell.angle_beta   90.00
_cell.angle_gamma   90.00
#
_symmetry.space_group_name_H-M   'P 1'
#
loop_
_entity.id
_entity.type
_entity.pdbx_description
1 polymer ?
#
loop_
_entity_poly.entity_id
_entity_poly.type
_entity_poly.pdbx_seq_one_letter_code
_entity_poly.pdbx_strand_id
1 'polypeptide(L)'
;SMTAFIAYAMMIVMAFLMLAAMSIMLPRAAVAAERIDEVIRTQSSIAEPMQPEKIKEHRGVICFSHVNFRYPNAQEDVLSDIDFVAEPGKTTAIIGSTGCGKSTLVNLIPRLYDVTGGSITMDGIDIRKLAMAELREEIGFVPQKGVLFSGTIASNLRFGKDDATDEQIRE
;
A
#
# COMPACT_ATOMS: atom_id res chain seq x y z
N SER A 1 -41.17 -53.28 -15.15
CA SER A 1 -42.12 -52.50 -15.97
C SER A 1 -41.32 -51.57 -16.88
N MET A 2 -41.82 -51.29 -18.08
CA MET A 2 -41.17 -50.45 -19.08
C MET A 2 -40.93 -49.02 -18.60
N THR A 3 -41.78 -48.50 -17.74
CA THR A 3 -41.65 -47.19 -17.09
C THR A 3 -40.43 -47.09 -16.19
N ALA A 4 -40.10 -48.14 -15.41
CA ALA A 4 -38.90 -48.15 -14.57
C ALA A 4 -37.59 -48.14 -15.42
N PHE A 5 -37.58 -48.88 -16.56
CA PHE A 5 -36.45 -48.88 -17.47
C PHE A 5 -36.16 -47.49 -18.05
N ILE A 6 -37.21 -46.80 -18.51
CA ILE A 6 -37.10 -45.45 -19.07
C ILE A 6 -36.57 -44.46 -17.96
N ALA A 7 -37.08 -44.57 -16.74
CA ALA A 7 -36.65 -43.73 -15.63
C ALA A 7 -35.17 -43.92 -15.30
N TYR A 8 -34.68 -45.15 -15.24
CA TYR A 8 -33.27 -45.43 -14.99
C TYR A 8 -32.37 -45.00 -16.17
N ALA A 9 -32.82 -45.16 -17.39
CA ALA A 9 -32.09 -44.69 -18.56
C ALA A 9 -31.92 -43.17 -18.53
N MET A 10 -32.98 -42.42 -18.20
CA MET A 10 -32.92 -40.98 -18.03
C MET A 10 -31.96 -40.57 -16.90
N MET A 11 -31.98 -41.26 -15.74
CA MET A 11 -31.06 -41.01 -14.64
C MET A 11 -29.60 -41.19 -15.04
N ILE A 12 -29.29 -42.22 -15.80
CA ILE A 12 -27.94 -42.46 -16.27
C ILE A 12 -27.47 -41.32 -17.19
N VAL A 13 -28.31 -40.93 -18.17
CA VAL A 13 -27.98 -39.81 -19.07
C VAL A 13 -27.72 -38.51 -18.28
N MET A 14 -28.59 -38.20 -17.29
CA MET A 14 -28.41 -37.00 -16.46
C MET A 14 -27.14 -37.08 -15.63
N ALA A 15 -26.78 -38.24 -15.09
CA ALA A 15 -25.54 -38.44 -14.37
C ALA A 15 -24.30 -38.16 -15.24
N PHE A 16 -24.30 -38.63 -16.49
CA PHE A 16 -23.20 -38.33 -17.43
C PHE A 16 -23.13 -36.87 -17.82
N LEU A 17 -24.27 -36.19 -18.02
CA LEU A 17 -24.30 -34.74 -18.26
C LEU A 17 -23.74 -33.94 -17.07
N MET A 18 -24.08 -34.37 -15.87
CA MET A 18 -23.55 -33.76 -14.65
C MET A 18 -22.02 -33.92 -14.51
N LEU A 19 -21.51 -35.12 -14.79
CA LEU A 19 -20.07 -35.40 -14.83
C LEU A 19 -19.34 -34.55 -15.87
N ALA A 20 -19.92 -34.42 -17.06
CA ALA A 20 -19.35 -33.58 -18.12
C ALA A 20 -19.33 -32.10 -17.71
N ALA A 21 -20.40 -31.59 -17.09
CA ALA A 21 -20.45 -30.22 -16.57
C ALA A 21 -19.41 -29.97 -15.45
N MET A 22 -19.26 -30.91 -14.52
CA MET A 22 -18.25 -30.86 -13.47
C MET A 22 -16.82 -30.83 -14.01
N SER A 23 -16.54 -31.61 -15.06
CA SER A 23 -15.23 -31.64 -15.68
C SER A 23 -14.79 -30.29 -16.27
N ILE A 24 -15.74 -29.43 -16.62
CA ILE A 24 -15.46 -28.07 -17.11
C ILE A 24 -15.45 -27.08 -15.97
N MET A 25 -16.32 -27.23 -14.99
CA MET A 25 -16.41 -26.26 -13.86
C MET A 25 -15.28 -26.38 -12.86
N LEU A 26 -14.82 -27.58 -12.54
CA LEU A 26 -13.77 -27.82 -11.55
C LEU A 26 -12.45 -27.10 -11.89
N PRO A 27 -11.89 -27.21 -13.10
CA PRO A 27 -10.66 -26.50 -13.44
C PRO A 27 -10.81 -24.97 -13.37
N ARG A 28 -11.98 -24.43 -13.78
CA ARG A 28 -12.25 -22.99 -13.70
C ARG A 28 -12.34 -22.52 -12.25
N ALA A 29 -13.00 -23.28 -11.39
CA ALA A 29 -13.08 -22.99 -9.97
C ALA A 29 -11.70 -23.06 -9.29
N ALA A 30 -10.88 -24.05 -9.65
CA ALA A 30 -9.52 -24.19 -9.13
C ALA A 30 -8.64 -22.98 -9.46
N VAL A 31 -8.63 -22.54 -10.74
CA VAL A 31 -7.87 -21.36 -11.15
C VAL A 31 -8.36 -20.07 -10.47
N ALA A 32 -9.69 -19.93 -10.30
CA ALA A 32 -10.24 -18.79 -9.60
C ALA A 32 -9.84 -18.79 -8.11
N ALA A 33 -9.89 -19.95 -7.46
CA ALA A 33 -9.47 -20.12 -6.07
C ALA A 33 -7.98 -19.82 -5.89
N GLU A 34 -7.12 -20.28 -6.81
CA GLU A 34 -5.68 -20.01 -6.78
C GLU A 34 -5.38 -18.51 -6.85
N ARG A 35 -6.04 -17.77 -7.74
CA ARG A 35 -5.88 -16.31 -7.86
C ARG A 35 -6.35 -15.57 -6.61
N ILE A 36 -7.43 -16.02 -5.99
CA ILE A 36 -7.91 -15.44 -4.73
C ILE A 36 -6.93 -15.75 -3.60
N ASP A 37 -6.44 -16.98 -3.51
CA ASP A 37 -5.47 -17.40 -2.50
C ASP A 37 -4.14 -16.62 -2.61
N GLU A 38 -3.67 -16.36 -3.83
CA GLU A 38 -2.48 -15.53 -4.09
C GLU A 38 -2.64 -14.13 -3.50
N VAL A 39 -3.80 -13.49 -3.69
CA VAL A 39 -4.09 -12.16 -3.14
C VAL A 39 -4.18 -12.21 -1.61
N ILE A 40 -4.89 -13.21 -1.05
CA ILE A 40 -5.04 -13.36 0.41
C ILE A 40 -3.70 -13.63 1.09
N ARG A 41 -2.80 -14.37 0.46
CA ARG A 41 -1.47 -14.69 1.00
C ARG A 41 -0.44 -13.60 0.77
N THR A 42 -0.75 -12.61 -0.05
CA THR A 42 0.16 -11.49 -0.29
C THR A 42 0.35 -10.70 1.00
N GLN A 43 1.57 -10.70 1.49
CA GLN A 43 1.95 -9.92 2.66
C GLN A 43 2.50 -8.56 2.23
N SER A 44 2.20 -7.53 3.03
CA SER A 44 2.82 -6.22 2.83
C SER A 44 4.33 -6.32 2.96
N SER A 45 5.06 -5.74 2.00
CA SER A 45 6.52 -5.62 2.06
C SER A 45 6.98 -4.70 3.19
N ILE A 46 6.08 -3.83 3.67
CA ILE A 46 6.34 -2.91 4.77
C ILE A 46 5.67 -3.48 6.01
N ALA A 47 6.48 -3.99 6.93
CA ALA A 47 6.01 -4.54 8.20
C ALA A 47 6.11 -3.49 9.32
N GLU A 48 5.14 -3.48 10.21
CA GLU A 48 5.24 -2.71 11.45
C GLU A 48 6.27 -3.34 12.39
N PRO A 49 7.03 -2.51 13.13
CA PRO A 49 7.97 -3.03 14.12
C PRO A 49 7.20 -3.69 15.28
N MET A 50 7.70 -4.82 15.78
CA MET A 50 7.09 -5.52 16.93
C MET A 50 7.09 -4.68 18.20
N GLN A 51 8.08 -3.80 18.36
CA GLN A 51 8.22 -2.85 19.47
C GLN A 51 8.52 -1.48 18.90
N PRO A 52 7.48 -0.69 18.57
CA PRO A 52 7.68 0.64 18.03
C PRO A 52 8.35 1.57 19.06
N GLU A 53 9.35 2.31 18.60
CA GLU A 53 9.92 3.43 19.34
C GLU A 53 8.96 4.62 19.26
N LYS A 54 8.98 5.50 20.26
CA LYS A 54 8.15 6.71 20.30
C LYS A 54 9.00 7.96 20.15
N ILE A 55 8.53 8.92 19.39
CA ILE A 55 9.13 10.24 19.29
C ILE A 55 8.91 10.96 20.63
N LYS A 56 10.00 11.40 21.28
CA LYS A 56 9.94 12.10 22.57
C LYS A 56 9.73 13.60 22.40
N GLU A 57 10.31 14.17 21.36
CA GLU A 57 10.22 15.60 21.05
C GLU A 57 9.89 15.73 19.56
N HIS A 58 8.70 16.23 19.26
CA HIS A 58 8.19 16.42 17.92
C HIS A 58 8.73 17.73 17.33
N ARG A 59 9.92 17.70 16.74
CA ARG A 59 10.58 18.85 16.10
C ARG A 59 10.34 18.88 14.59
N GLY A 60 10.12 17.71 13.98
CA GLY A 60 9.98 17.58 12.55
C GLY A 60 11.29 17.61 11.77
N VAL A 61 12.40 17.21 12.38
CA VAL A 61 13.69 17.07 11.69
C VAL A 61 13.71 15.76 10.90
N ILE A 62 13.86 15.85 9.59
CA ILE A 62 14.03 14.66 8.71
C ILE A 62 15.49 14.62 8.26
N CYS A 63 16.14 13.48 8.49
CA CYS A 63 17.52 13.26 8.04
C CYS A 63 17.58 12.03 7.14
N PHE A 64 18.18 12.18 5.97
CA PHE A 64 18.56 11.11 5.05
C PHE A 64 20.05 10.84 5.25
N SER A 65 20.42 9.59 5.45
CA SER A 65 21.81 9.17 5.65
C SER A 65 22.15 8.01 4.72
N HIS A 66 22.99 8.28 3.71
CA HIS A 66 23.45 7.31 2.69
C HIS A 66 22.30 6.50 2.08
N VAL A 67 21.16 7.17 1.78
CA VAL A 67 19.95 6.51 1.33
C VAL A 67 20.09 6.04 -0.10
N ASN A 68 19.89 4.73 -0.27
CA ASN A 68 19.74 4.10 -1.58
C ASN A 68 18.34 3.52 -1.70
N PHE A 69 17.75 3.63 -2.88
CA PHE A 69 16.46 3.05 -3.13
C PHE A 69 16.32 2.49 -4.53
N ARG A 70 15.75 1.29 -4.60
CA ARG A 70 15.38 0.57 -5.81
C ARG A 70 13.98 0.02 -5.68
N TYR A 71 13.18 0.20 -6.74
CA TYR A 71 11.85 -0.42 -6.79
C TYR A 71 11.95 -1.95 -6.88
N PRO A 72 10.96 -2.68 -6.34
CA PRO A 72 10.89 -4.12 -6.53
C PRO A 72 10.99 -4.48 -8.01
N ASN A 73 11.80 -5.49 -8.34
CA ASN A 73 12.07 -5.97 -9.69
C ASN A 73 12.83 -4.99 -10.64
N ALA A 74 13.26 -3.82 -10.16
CA ALA A 74 14.15 -2.96 -10.94
C ALA A 74 15.61 -3.48 -10.86
N GLN A 75 16.39 -3.22 -11.91
CA GLN A 75 17.81 -3.63 -11.96
C GLN A 75 18.73 -2.55 -11.40
N GLU A 76 18.32 -1.29 -11.44
CA GLU A 76 19.13 -0.15 -11.05
C GLU A 76 18.48 0.64 -9.91
N ASP A 77 19.31 1.32 -9.11
CA ASP A 77 18.85 2.20 -8.06
C ASP A 77 18.31 3.51 -8.67
N VAL A 78 17.14 3.93 -8.16
CA VAL A 78 16.52 5.22 -8.52
C VAL A 78 17.14 6.35 -7.70
N LEU A 79 17.54 6.05 -6.47
CA LEU A 79 18.24 6.96 -5.58
C LEU A 79 19.53 6.27 -5.11
N SER A 80 20.63 7.00 -5.14
CA SER A 80 21.95 6.50 -4.74
C SER A 80 22.64 7.51 -3.85
N ASP A 81 23.03 7.06 -2.66
CA ASP A 81 23.85 7.82 -1.70
C ASP A 81 23.29 9.21 -1.40
N ILE A 82 22.01 9.28 -1.05
CA ILE A 82 21.32 10.54 -0.75
C ILE A 82 21.54 10.92 0.71
N ASP A 83 22.15 12.09 0.92
CA ASP A 83 22.42 12.68 2.23
C ASP A 83 21.89 14.11 2.30
N PHE A 84 20.99 14.41 3.21
CA PHE A 84 20.58 15.77 3.56
C PHE A 84 19.77 15.79 4.85
N VAL A 85 19.60 16.99 5.42
CA VAL A 85 18.76 17.25 6.57
C VAL A 85 17.74 18.32 6.21
N ALA A 86 16.45 17.99 6.41
CA ALA A 86 15.37 18.98 6.39
C ALA A 86 15.11 19.45 7.82
N GLU A 87 15.35 20.75 8.06
CA GLU A 87 15.24 21.36 9.38
C GLU A 87 13.84 21.97 9.60
N PRO A 88 13.33 21.96 10.84
CA PRO A 88 12.04 22.55 11.17
C PRO A 88 12.01 24.05 10.86
N GLY A 89 10.85 24.52 10.40
CA GLY A 89 10.65 25.93 10.01
C GLY A 89 11.36 26.37 8.74
N LYS A 90 12.08 25.48 8.06
CA LYS A 90 12.73 25.74 6.77
C LYS A 90 12.03 25.00 5.64
N THR A 91 12.09 25.58 4.44
CA THR A 91 11.64 24.92 3.20
C THR A 91 12.82 24.26 2.51
N THR A 92 12.75 22.94 2.33
CA THR A 92 13.72 22.18 1.53
C THR A 92 13.14 21.95 0.15
N ALA A 93 13.80 22.49 -0.89
CA ALA A 93 13.38 22.31 -2.27
C ALA A 93 14.19 21.22 -2.95
N ILE A 94 13.51 20.23 -3.55
CA ILE A 94 14.12 19.14 -4.33
C ILE A 94 13.92 19.45 -5.81
N ILE A 95 15.00 19.79 -6.49
CA ILE A 95 15.00 20.17 -7.91
C ILE A 95 15.76 19.14 -8.77
N GLY A 96 15.35 19.01 -10.01
CA GLY A 96 15.99 18.09 -10.96
C GLY A 96 15.10 17.82 -12.18
N SER A 97 15.65 17.13 -13.18
CA SER A 97 14.93 16.76 -14.41
C SER A 97 13.77 15.79 -14.16
N THR A 98 12.90 15.63 -15.14
CA THR A 98 11.85 14.60 -15.08
C THR A 98 12.48 13.22 -15.01
N GLY A 99 12.00 12.38 -14.10
CA GLY A 99 12.50 11.01 -13.93
C GLY A 99 13.70 10.85 -12.99
N CYS A 100 14.27 11.93 -12.43
CA CYS A 100 15.43 11.84 -11.52
C CYS A 100 15.11 11.37 -10.08
N GLY A 101 13.92 10.86 -9.80
CA GLY A 101 13.59 10.26 -8.49
C GLY A 101 13.00 11.22 -7.45
N LYS A 102 12.65 12.48 -7.77
CA LYS A 102 12.07 13.45 -6.78
C LYS A 102 10.84 12.92 -6.07
N SER A 103 9.87 12.43 -6.82
CA SER A 103 8.65 11.86 -6.24
C SER A 103 8.94 10.60 -5.42
N THR A 104 9.91 9.80 -5.86
CA THR A 104 10.38 8.63 -5.12
C THR A 104 10.94 9.03 -3.77
N LEU A 105 11.83 10.04 -3.73
CA LEU A 105 12.43 10.53 -2.51
C LEU A 105 11.38 11.02 -1.50
N VAL A 106 10.42 11.83 -1.97
CA VAL A 106 9.32 12.33 -1.12
C VAL A 106 8.45 11.19 -0.59
N ASN A 107 8.19 10.16 -1.41
CA ASN A 107 7.39 8.99 -1.03
C ASN A 107 8.07 8.09 0.03
N LEU A 108 9.39 8.19 0.20
CA LEU A 108 10.09 7.46 1.25
C LEU A 108 9.82 8.04 2.65
N ILE A 109 9.53 9.34 2.77
CA ILE A 109 9.32 9.99 4.07
C ILE A 109 8.10 9.41 4.80
N PRO A 110 6.90 9.32 4.19
CA PRO A 110 5.73 8.68 4.83
C PRO A 110 5.82 7.13 4.81
N ARG A 111 7.00 6.60 4.50
CA ARG A 111 7.27 5.16 4.43
C ARG A 111 6.27 4.43 3.53
N LEU A 112 6.06 4.93 2.29
CA LEU A 112 5.33 4.19 1.27
C LEU A 112 6.19 3.07 0.67
N TYR A 113 7.50 3.15 0.85
CA TYR A 113 8.51 2.14 0.55
C TYR A 113 9.59 2.19 1.62
N ASP A 114 10.22 1.06 1.91
CA ASP A 114 11.44 1.01 2.73
C ASP A 114 12.67 1.20 1.85
N VAL A 115 13.67 1.90 2.38
CA VAL A 115 14.95 2.12 1.69
C VAL A 115 15.69 0.80 1.51
N THR A 116 16.43 0.65 0.40
CA THR A 116 17.25 -0.54 0.14
C THR A 116 18.63 -0.44 0.78
N GLY A 117 19.09 0.76 1.11
CA GLY A 117 20.32 1.03 1.84
C GLY A 117 20.23 2.35 2.59
N GLY A 118 21.06 2.53 3.61
CA GLY A 118 21.03 3.70 4.47
C GLY A 118 19.82 3.77 5.40
N SER A 119 19.51 4.97 5.86
CA SER A 119 18.40 5.19 6.79
C SER A 119 17.78 6.58 6.62
N ILE A 120 16.49 6.67 6.91
CA ILE A 120 15.77 7.92 7.07
C ILE A 120 15.34 8.01 8.52
N THR A 121 15.64 9.12 9.17
CA THR A 121 15.22 9.34 10.56
C THR A 121 14.28 10.54 10.66
N MET A 122 13.32 10.44 11.56
CA MET A 122 12.48 11.53 12.03
C MET A 122 12.81 11.79 13.48
N ASP A 123 13.23 13.02 13.80
CA ASP A 123 13.66 13.41 15.14
C ASP A 123 14.68 12.45 15.78
N GLY A 124 15.60 11.93 14.95
CA GLY A 124 16.67 11.02 15.36
C GLY A 124 16.29 9.54 15.43
N ILE A 125 15.00 9.19 15.21
CA ILE A 125 14.53 7.80 15.20
C ILE A 125 14.36 7.33 13.76
N ASP A 126 14.88 6.15 13.43
CA ASP A 126 14.66 5.54 12.11
C ASP A 126 13.17 5.29 11.88
N ILE A 127 12.63 5.78 10.75
CA ILE A 127 11.21 5.67 10.43
C ILE A 127 10.72 4.22 10.38
N ARG A 128 11.62 3.25 10.17
CA ARG A 128 11.30 1.82 10.21
C ARG A 128 10.99 1.30 11.60
N LYS A 129 11.41 2.03 12.64
CA LYS A 129 11.18 1.69 14.04
C LYS A 129 9.98 2.40 14.65
N LEU A 130 9.40 3.37 13.94
CA LEU A 130 8.18 4.06 14.37
C LEU A 130 6.95 3.25 13.98
N ALA A 131 5.87 3.37 14.76
CA ALA A 131 4.56 2.90 14.33
C ALA A 131 4.10 3.71 13.11
N MET A 132 3.52 3.03 12.11
CA MET A 132 3.09 3.69 10.86
C MET A 132 2.08 4.82 11.10
N ALA A 133 1.17 4.61 12.04
CA ALA A 133 0.17 5.62 12.41
C ALA A 133 0.87 6.87 12.97
N GLU A 134 1.77 6.70 13.95
CA GLU A 134 2.51 7.79 14.58
C GLU A 134 3.36 8.56 13.56
N LEU A 135 4.09 7.85 12.68
CA LEU A 135 4.88 8.48 11.62
C LEU A 135 4.01 9.34 10.69
N ARG A 136 2.84 8.83 10.29
CA ARG A 136 1.99 9.51 9.31
C ARG A 136 1.14 10.62 9.89
N GLU A 137 0.84 10.59 11.18
CA GLU A 137 0.18 11.70 11.89
C GLU A 137 1.04 12.97 11.89
N GLU A 138 2.38 12.82 11.88
CA GLU A 138 3.32 13.95 11.85
C GLU A 138 3.52 14.54 10.44
N ILE A 139 2.96 13.92 9.38
CA ILE A 139 3.25 14.27 7.99
C ILE A 139 1.99 14.72 7.26
N GLY A 140 1.93 15.98 6.86
CA GLY A 140 0.99 16.46 5.86
C GLY A 140 1.50 16.13 4.44
N PHE A 141 0.91 15.15 3.76
CA PHE A 141 1.34 14.73 2.43
C PHE A 141 0.39 15.20 1.33
N VAL A 142 0.90 15.98 0.39
CA VAL A 142 0.14 16.44 -0.78
C VAL A 142 0.65 15.72 -2.03
N PRO A 143 -0.11 14.75 -2.59
CA PRO A 143 0.32 14.00 -3.77
C PRO A 143 0.26 14.88 -5.03
N GLN A 144 1.10 14.59 -6.02
CA GLN A 144 1.11 15.28 -7.32
C GLN A 144 -0.22 15.15 -8.09
N LYS A 145 -0.90 14.01 -7.93
CA LYS A 145 -2.24 13.77 -8.48
C LYS A 145 -3.19 13.57 -7.30
N GLY A 146 -4.00 14.59 -7.03
CA GLY A 146 -5.10 14.48 -6.07
C GLY A 146 -6.23 13.63 -6.66
N VAL A 147 -6.76 12.71 -5.86
CA VAL A 147 -7.95 11.92 -6.20
C VAL A 147 -9.06 12.31 -5.24
N LEU A 148 -10.22 12.65 -5.78
CA LEU A 148 -11.42 12.89 -4.97
C LEU A 148 -12.28 11.62 -4.98
N PHE A 149 -12.71 11.22 -3.79
CA PHE A 149 -13.69 10.15 -3.65
C PHE A 149 -15.10 10.64 -3.96
N SER A 150 -15.97 9.73 -4.38
CA SER A 150 -17.38 10.02 -4.58
C SER A 150 -18.02 10.54 -3.30
N GLY A 151 -18.65 11.69 -3.37
CA GLY A 151 -19.26 12.33 -2.19
C GLY A 151 -19.23 13.85 -2.29
N THR A 152 -19.30 14.50 -1.14
CA THR A 152 -19.23 15.98 -1.03
C THR A 152 -17.79 16.44 -0.80
N ILE A 153 -17.53 17.73 -0.99
CA ILE A 153 -16.24 18.36 -0.63
C ILE A 153 -15.95 18.11 0.85
N ALA A 154 -16.94 18.31 1.71
CA ALA A 154 -16.79 18.10 3.15
C ALA A 154 -16.44 16.65 3.51
N SER A 155 -17.05 15.65 2.85
CA SER A 155 -16.70 14.25 3.08
C SER A 155 -15.26 13.90 2.64
N ASN A 156 -14.79 14.53 1.57
CA ASN A 156 -13.40 14.35 1.11
C ASN A 156 -12.39 14.99 2.08
N LEU A 157 -12.72 16.15 2.64
CA LEU A 157 -11.86 16.81 3.64
C LEU A 157 -11.82 16.03 4.96
N ARG A 158 -12.94 15.39 5.35
CA ARG A 158 -12.99 14.54 6.55
C ARG A 158 -12.28 13.20 6.40
N PHE A 159 -11.90 12.81 5.19
CA PHE A 159 -11.26 11.50 4.97
C PHE A 159 -9.99 11.28 5.80
N GLY A 160 -9.24 12.37 6.10
CA GLY A 160 -8.06 12.30 6.97
C GLY A 160 -8.36 12.35 8.46
N LYS A 161 -9.58 12.83 8.85
CA LYS A 161 -10.02 12.95 10.24
C LYS A 161 -11.54 12.93 10.30
N ASP A 162 -12.09 11.75 10.58
CA ASP A 162 -13.55 11.50 10.54
C ASP A 162 -14.35 12.38 11.49
N ASP A 163 -13.77 12.78 12.63
CA ASP A 163 -14.36 13.60 13.67
C ASP A 163 -14.13 15.11 13.50
N ALA A 164 -13.57 15.55 12.36
CA ALA A 164 -13.35 16.96 12.09
C ALA A 164 -14.66 17.75 12.07
N THR A 165 -14.71 18.85 12.84
CA THR A 165 -15.86 19.75 12.89
C THR A 165 -15.98 20.59 11.62
N ASP A 166 -17.18 21.14 11.34
CA ASP A 166 -17.37 22.02 10.17
C ASP A 166 -16.52 23.30 10.24
N GLU A 167 -16.13 23.74 11.44
CA GLU A 167 -15.25 24.89 11.62
C GLU A 167 -13.83 24.53 11.22
N GLN A 168 -13.32 23.38 11.66
CA GLN A 168 -11.97 22.87 11.30
C GLN A 168 -11.82 22.60 9.80
N ILE A 169 -12.92 22.27 9.10
CA ILE A 169 -12.90 22.05 7.66
C ILE A 169 -12.84 23.37 6.89
N ARG A 170 -13.29 24.48 7.47
CA ARG A 170 -13.33 25.80 6.83
C ARG A 170 -12.09 26.65 7.05
N GLU A 171 -11.28 26.33 8.05
CA GLU A 171 -9.95 26.90 8.26
C GLU A 171 -8.92 26.33 7.28
#